data_37b074e9de5cd4fcd388d08bcefc4ed7
#
_entry.id   37b074e9de5cd4fcd388d08bcefc4ed7
#
_cell.length_a   1.000
_cell.length_b   1.000
_cell.length_c   1.000
_cell.angle_alpha   90.00
_cell.angle_beta   90.00
_cell.angle_gamma   90.00
#
_symmetry.space_group_name_H-M   'P 1'
#
loop_
_entity.id
_entity.type
_entity.pdbx_description
1 polymer ?
#
loop_
_entity_poly.entity_id
_entity_poly.type
_entity_poly.pdbx_seq_one_letter_code
_entity_poly.pdbx_strand_id
1 'polypeptide(L)'
;MAAIAFNDLSSNPWVLAEEGPATDRNVKVASFTLCEADSPAHVADLDDGHGRPILQLNDSQRNVRFDGWVHGLTVARLDSGYIVVALRDA
;
A
#
# COMPACT_ATOMS: atom_id res chain seq x y z
N MET A 1 1.59 4.02 -22.04
CA MET A 1 0.53 4.13 -21.03
C MET A 1 0.93 5.13 -19.96
N ALA A 2 0.00 5.93 -19.54
CA ALA A 2 0.28 6.86 -18.46
C ALA A 2 0.57 6.09 -17.18
N ALA A 3 1.60 6.50 -16.46
CA ALA A 3 1.87 5.96 -15.16
C ALA A 3 0.74 6.36 -14.20
N ILE A 4 0.46 5.52 -13.22
CA ILE A 4 -0.44 5.87 -12.14
C ILE A 4 0.28 6.92 -11.29
N ALA A 5 -0.28 8.12 -11.25
CA ALA A 5 0.38 9.27 -10.63
C ALA A 5 -0.27 9.71 -9.31
N PHE A 6 -1.29 9.02 -8.85
CA PHE A 6 -2.03 9.38 -7.64
C PHE A 6 -2.70 8.14 -7.07
N ASN A 7 -3.14 8.26 -5.83
CA ASN A 7 -3.86 7.17 -5.17
C ASN A 7 -5.28 7.05 -5.73
N ASP A 8 -5.70 5.82 -5.98
CA ASP A 8 -7.05 5.52 -6.42
C ASP A 8 -7.73 4.65 -5.37
N LEU A 9 -8.67 5.24 -4.64
CA LEU A 9 -9.42 4.58 -3.59
C LEU A 9 -10.89 4.38 -3.96
N SER A 10 -11.21 4.54 -5.24
CA SER A 10 -12.61 4.52 -5.70
C SER A 10 -13.20 3.11 -5.79
N SER A 11 -12.37 2.09 -5.85
CA SER A 11 -12.81 0.71 -5.95
C SER A 11 -11.83 -0.23 -5.25
N ASN A 12 -12.24 -1.47 -5.08
CA ASN A 12 -11.39 -2.52 -4.55
C ASN A 12 -10.80 -3.32 -5.73
N PRO A 13 -9.48 -3.48 -5.83
CA PRO A 13 -8.45 -3.02 -4.88
C PRO A 13 -8.14 -1.53 -5.01
N TRP A 14 -7.63 -0.97 -3.92
CA TRP A 14 -7.07 0.38 -3.96
C TRP A 14 -5.70 0.36 -4.62
N VAL A 15 -5.36 1.46 -5.26
CA VAL A 15 -4.02 1.67 -5.84
C VAL A 15 -3.39 2.88 -5.16
N LEU A 16 -2.23 2.69 -4.54
CA LEU A 16 -1.50 3.75 -3.84
C LEU A 16 -0.22 4.02 -4.63
N ALA A 17 -0.15 5.19 -5.26
CA ALA A 17 0.94 5.54 -6.15
C ALA A 17 1.79 6.70 -5.65
N GLU A 18 1.49 7.24 -4.47
CA GLU A 18 2.26 8.36 -3.89
C GLU A 18 2.45 8.18 -2.39
N GLU A 19 3.54 8.75 -1.88
CA GLU A 19 3.82 8.78 -0.45
C GLU A 19 2.85 9.72 0.24
N GLY A 20 2.54 9.40 1.49
CA GLY A 20 1.66 10.20 2.32
C GLY A 20 0.43 9.46 2.79
N PRO A 21 -0.47 10.16 3.51
CA PRO A 21 -1.69 9.52 4.03
C PRO A 21 -2.62 9.11 2.90
N ALA A 22 -3.09 7.86 2.94
CA ALA A 22 -4.08 7.35 2.00
C ALA A 22 -5.48 7.43 2.56
N THR A 23 -5.66 7.07 3.80
CA THR A 23 -6.96 7.17 4.49
C THR A 23 -6.74 7.27 6.00
N ASP A 24 -7.67 7.92 6.69
CA ASP A 24 -7.70 7.97 8.15
C ASP A 24 -8.75 7.03 8.75
N ARG A 25 -9.50 6.32 7.90
CA ARG A 25 -10.55 5.40 8.34
C ARG A 25 -9.99 4.01 8.62
N ASN A 26 -10.72 3.26 9.44
CA ASN A 26 -10.43 1.85 9.66
C ASN A 26 -10.86 1.06 8.42
N VAL A 27 -9.95 0.24 7.92
CA VAL A 27 -10.23 -0.61 6.76
C VAL A 27 -9.73 -2.02 7.01
N LYS A 28 -10.43 -3.00 6.47
CA LYS A 28 -10.01 -4.38 6.54
C LYS A 28 -9.28 -4.75 5.27
N VAL A 29 -8.03 -5.13 5.41
CA VAL A 29 -7.14 -5.39 4.29
C VAL A 29 -6.90 -6.88 4.14
N ALA A 30 -7.07 -7.40 2.94
CA ALA A 30 -6.72 -8.78 2.63
C ALA A 30 -5.24 -8.93 2.34
N SER A 31 -4.69 -8.06 1.49
CA SER A 31 -3.28 -8.16 1.12
C SER A 31 -2.75 -6.82 0.60
N PHE A 32 -1.42 -6.71 0.60
CA PHE A 32 -0.68 -5.61 -0.02
C PHE A 32 0.24 -6.18 -1.08
N THR A 33 0.34 -5.53 -2.23
CA THR A 33 1.21 -5.96 -3.32
C THR A 33 1.99 -4.78 -3.87
N LEU A 34 3.31 -4.91 -3.96
CA LEU A 34 4.17 -3.92 -4.63
C LEU A 34 4.27 -4.29 -6.10
N CYS A 35 3.93 -3.35 -6.98
CA CYS A 35 3.91 -3.55 -8.42
C CYS A 35 4.85 -2.57 -9.11
N GLU A 36 5.50 -3.04 -10.17
CA GLU A 36 6.30 -2.25 -11.09
C GLU A 36 7.41 -1.41 -10.42
N ALA A 37 8.01 -1.94 -9.36
CA ALA A 37 9.20 -1.34 -8.80
C ALA A 37 10.35 -1.38 -9.81
N ASP A 38 11.06 -0.26 -9.95
CA ASP A 38 12.11 -0.12 -10.98
C ASP A 38 13.41 -0.83 -10.62
N SER A 39 13.58 -1.21 -9.38
CA SER A 39 14.82 -1.83 -8.91
C SER A 39 14.54 -2.79 -7.76
N PRO A 40 15.29 -3.92 -7.67
CA PRO A 40 15.19 -4.81 -6.51
C PRO A 40 15.56 -4.15 -5.17
N ALA A 41 16.30 -3.05 -5.21
CA ALA A 41 16.67 -2.30 -4.02
C ALA A 41 15.56 -1.37 -3.53
N HIS A 42 14.52 -1.12 -4.33
CA HIS A 42 13.43 -0.24 -3.96
C HIS A 42 12.45 -0.93 -3.04
N VAL A 43 11.95 -0.18 -2.07
CA VAL A 43 11.04 -0.70 -1.05
C VAL A 43 9.82 0.22 -0.90
N ALA A 44 8.78 -0.31 -0.30
CA ALA A 44 7.61 0.44 0.09
C ALA A 44 7.29 0.15 1.56
N ASP A 45 7.22 1.20 2.36
CA ASP A 45 6.89 1.11 3.78
C ASP A 45 5.47 1.60 4.00
N LEU A 46 4.70 0.84 4.76
CA LEU A 46 3.31 1.16 5.10
C LEU A 46 3.18 1.33 6.59
N ASP A 47 2.56 2.44 6.98
CA ASP A 47 2.26 2.76 8.37
C ASP A 47 0.74 2.90 8.55
N ASP A 48 0.29 2.81 9.80
CA ASP A 48 -1.09 3.11 10.13
C ASP A 48 -1.30 4.63 10.25
N GLY A 49 -2.52 5.05 10.59
CA GLY A 49 -2.86 6.46 10.74
C GLY A 49 -2.20 7.15 11.95
N HIS A 50 -1.54 6.39 12.81
CA HIS A 50 -0.86 6.89 14.01
C HIS A 50 0.66 6.85 13.89
N GLY A 51 1.19 6.57 12.71
CA GLY A 51 2.63 6.52 12.47
C GLY A 51 3.30 5.22 12.88
N ARG A 52 2.55 4.19 13.19
CA ARG A 52 3.12 2.88 13.54
C ARG A 52 3.38 2.07 12.28
N PRO A 53 4.56 1.45 12.13
CA PRO A 53 4.82 0.61 10.96
C PRO A 53 3.88 -0.59 10.92
N ILE A 54 3.33 -0.86 9.75
CA ILE A 54 2.52 -2.05 9.50
C ILE A 54 3.39 -3.14 8.88
N LEU A 55 4.02 -2.82 7.74
CA LEU A 55 4.87 -3.76 7.02
C LEU A 55 5.71 -3.03 5.98
N GLN A 56 6.67 -3.76 5.43
CA GLN A 56 7.48 -3.30 4.29
C GLN A 56 7.32 -4.28 3.15
N LEU A 57 7.11 -3.75 1.95
CA LEU A 57 7.13 -4.51 0.71
C LEU A 57 8.48 -4.28 0.01
N ASN A 58 9.05 -5.34 -0.53
CA ASN A 58 10.34 -5.29 -1.22
C ASN A 58 10.40 -6.39 -2.27
N ASP A 59 11.56 -6.55 -2.92
CA ASP A 59 11.71 -7.52 -3.99
C ASP A 59 11.47 -8.97 -3.53
N SER A 60 11.80 -9.28 -2.28
CA SER A 60 11.57 -10.61 -1.69
C SER A 60 10.16 -10.80 -1.18
N GLN A 61 9.46 -9.73 -0.87
CA GLN A 61 8.11 -9.74 -0.31
C GLN A 61 7.22 -8.73 -1.05
N ARG A 62 6.93 -9.00 -2.30
CA ARG A 62 6.10 -8.13 -3.12
C ARG A 62 4.63 -8.23 -2.77
N ASN A 63 4.21 -9.40 -2.33
CA ASN A 63 2.81 -9.64 -1.94
C ASN A 63 2.80 -10.16 -0.52
N VAL A 64 2.10 -9.44 0.36
CA VAL A 64 1.96 -9.82 1.77
C VAL A 64 0.49 -9.96 2.09
N ARG A 65 0.10 -11.16 2.50
CA ARG A 65 -1.25 -11.41 2.98
C ARG A 65 -1.38 -10.85 4.39
N PHE A 66 -2.36 -10.00 4.60
CA PHE A 66 -2.52 -9.29 5.86
C PHE A 66 -3.72 -9.80 6.67
N ASP A 67 -4.90 -9.87 6.04
CA ASP A 67 -6.14 -10.39 6.61
C ASP A 67 -6.52 -9.74 7.94
N GLY A 68 -6.44 -8.43 8.01
CA GLY A 68 -6.74 -7.73 9.26
C GLY A 68 -7.18 -6.29 9.06
N TRP A 69 -7.48 -5.66 10.19
CA TRP A 69 -7.87 -4.24 10.24
C TRP A 69 -6.64 -3.36 10.39
N VAL A 70 -6.67 -2.23 9.68
CA VAL A 70 -5.72 -1.14 9.89
C VAL A 70 -6.49 0.12 10.28
N HIS A 71 -5.93 0.89 11.21
CA HIS A 71 -6.53 2.12 11.72
C HIS A 71 -5.91 3.32 11.01
N GLY A 72 -6.36 3.56 9.79
CA GLY A 72 -5.73 4.48 8.88
C GLY A 72 -4.61 3.81 8.11
N LEU A 73 -4.20 4.41 7.00
CA LEU A 73 -3.15 3.86 6.16
C LEU A 73 -2.34 5.00 5.57
N THR A 74 -1.03 4.91 5.73
CA THR A 74 -0.08 5.88 5.20
C THR A 74 1.02 5.16 4.44
N VAL A 75 1.36 5.66 3.27
CA VAL A 75 2.53 5.20 2.54
C VAL A 75 3.72 6.02 3.04
N ALA A 76 4.50 5.43 3.95
CA ALA A 76 5.62 6.13 4.56
C ALA A 76 6.79 6.27 3.60
N ARG A 77 6.97 5.29 2.70
CA ARG A 77 8.02 5.31 1.68
C ARG A 77 7.55 4.53 0.47
N LEU A 78 7.79 5.08 -0.71
CA LEU A 78 7.55 4.41 -1.98
C LEU A 78 8.64 4.85 -2.94
N ASP A 79 9.64 4.01 -3.13
CA ASP A 79 10.80 4.35 -3.98
C ASP A 79 10.43 4.38 -5.46
N SER A 80 9.57 3.46 -5.89
CA SER A 80 9.05 3.41 -7.25
C SER A 80 7.87 2.45 -7.34
N GLY A 81 7.16 2.46 -8.47
CA GLY A 81 6.02 1.60 -8.67
C GLY A 81 4.77 2.06 -7.92
N TYR A 82 3.93 1.12 -7.58
CA TYR A 82 2.70 1.40 -6.85
C TYR A 82 2.31 0.20 -5.98
N ILE A 83 1.43 0.45 -5.03
CA ILE A 83 0.95 -0.57 -4.09
C ILE A 83 -0.51 -0.85 -4.38
N VAL A 84 -0.86 -2.13 -4.55
CA VAL A 84 -2.24 -2.58 -4.66
C VAL A 84 -2.69 -3.11 -3.31
N VAL A 85 -3.75 -2.52 -2.77
CA VAL A 85 -4.33 -2.90 -1.49
C VAL A 85 -5.64 -3.59 -1.75
N ALA A 86 -5.65 -4.91 -1.62
CA ALA A 86 -6.87 -5.69 -1.75
C ALA A 86 -7.65 -5.60 -0.44
N LEU A 87 -8.90 -5.18 -0.51
CA LEU A 87 -9.75 -5.02 0.65
C LEU A 87 -10.63 -6.24 0.84
N ARG A 88 -10.94 -6.55 2.09
CA ARG A 88 -11.95 -7.54 2.40
C ARG A 88 -13.29 -6.87 2.65
N ASP A 89 -14.33 -7.51 2.20
CA ASP A 89 -15.68 -7.12 2.57
C ASP A 89 -15.90 -7.39 4.05
N ALA A 90 -16.48 -6.42 4.70
CA ALA A 90 -16.77 -6.53 6.12
C ALA A 90 -17.93 -7.51 6.38
#